data_bcfc2af71804d9fd5edbfe54b4a27445
#
_entry.id   bcfc2af71804d9fd5edbfe54b4a27445
#
_cell.length_a   1.000
_cell.length_b   1.000
_cell.length_c   1.000
_cell.angle_alpha   90.00
_cell.angle_beta   90.00
_cell.angle_gamma   90.00
#
_symmetry.space_group_name_H-M   'P 1'
#
loop_
_entity.id
_entity.type
_entity.pdbx_description
1 polymer ?
#
loop_
_entity_poly.entity_id
_entity_poly.type
_entity_poly.pdbx_seq_one_letter_code
_entity_poly.pdbx_strand_id
1 'polypeptide(L)'
;TNHFPRAHRHDFTRRLLDSAFDLRERLEEANIRRGAARLERLERADEALSRVRLYIRLAVAWGWLSGGQYEHVSGMTVEIGRLLGGWKKVS
;
A
#
# COMPACT_ATOMS: atom_id res chain seq x y z
N THR A 1 18.12 16.03 10.65
CA THR A 1 18.64 15.39 9.53
C THR A 1 18.53 13.88 9.57
N ASN A 2 18.74 13.34 8.55
CA ASN A 2 18.36 12.00 8.27
C ASN A 2 19.46 11.01 8.40
N HIS A 3 19.85 10.76 9.59
CA HIS A 3 20.88 9.78 9.82
C HIS A 3 20.31 8.44 10.22
N PHE A 4 19.39 7.93 9.39
CA PHE A 4 18.99 6.55 9.56
C PHE A 4 20.12 5.66 9.06
N PRO A 5 20.65 4.77 9.88
CA PRO A 5 21.63 3.80 9.43
C PRO A 5 21.07 2.96 8.28
N ARG A 6 21.94 2.46 7.42
CA ARG A 6 21.53 1.60 6.30
C ARG A 6 20.70 0.41 6.76
N ALA A 7 20.98 -0.13 7.93
CA ALA A 7 20.21 -1.23 8.48
C ALA A 7 18.74 -0.87 8.65
N HIS A 8 18.46 0.34 9.14
CA HIS A 8 17.08 0.81 9.29
C HIS A 8 16.40 1.03 7.96
N ARG A 9 17.16 1.46 6.96
CA ARG A 9 16.62 1.62 5.61
C ARG A 9 16.21 0.28 5.02
N HIS A 10 17.01 -0.76 5.23
CA HIS A 10 16.67 -2.11 4.77
C HIS A 10 15.43 -2.64 5.46
N ASP A 11 15.35 -2.45 6.77
CA ASP A 11 14.17 -2.87 7.54
C ASP A 11 12.93 -2.13 7.07
N PHE A 12 13.06 -0.83 6.81
CA PHE A 12 11.96 -0.02 6.31
C PHE A 12 11.50 -0.50 4.93
N THR A 13 12.46 -0.74 4.04
CA THR A 13 12.15 -1.22 2.69
C THR A 13 11.43 -2.56 2.75
N ARG A 14 11.88 -3.45 3.65
CA ARG A 14 11.23 -4.74 3.84
C ARG A 14 9.78 -4.57 4.29
N ARG A 15 9.53 -3.68 5.25
CA ARG A 15 8.18 -3.40 5.73
C ARG A 15 7.29 -2.84 4.63
N LEU A 16 7.84 -1.97 3.80
CA LEU A 16 7.11 -1.42 2.67
C LEU A 16 6.72 -2.52 1.68
N LEU A 17 7.67 -3.38 1.33
CA LEU A 17 7.41 -4.50 0.43
C LEU A 17 6.40 -5.48 1.03
N ASP A 18 6.53 -5.80 2.30
CA ASP A 18 5.59 -6.70 2.99
C ASP A 18 4.18 -6.11 2.98
N SER A 19 4.06 -4.80 3.20
CA SER A 19 2.77 -4.12 3.14
C SER A 19 2.17 -4.16 1.74
N ALA A 20 3.00 -4.00 0.72
CA ALA A 20 2.55 -4.05 -0.67
C ALA A 20 2.09 -5.46 -1.05
N PHE A 21 2.83 -6.49 -0.63
CA PHE A 21 2.41 -7.88 -0.85
C PHE A 21 1.14 -8.20 -0.10
N ASP A 22 1.02 -7.72 1.14
CA ASP A 22 -0.20 -7.93 1.92
C ASP A 22 -1.41 -7.30 1.23
N LEU A 23 -1.24 -6.09 0.71
CA LEU A 23 -2.30 -5.43 -0.05
C LEU A 23 -2.73 -6.29 -1.24
N ARG A 24 -1.76 -6.80 -1.99
CA ARG A 24 -2.06 -7.66 -3.14
C ARG A 24 -2.80 -8.92 -2.73
N GLU A 25 -2.36 -9.56 -1.65
CA GLU A 25 -3.03 -10.76 -1.14
C GLU A 25 -4.47 -10.48 -0.74
N ARG A 26 -4.72 -9.34 -0.08
CA ARG A 26 -6.09 -8.96 0.32
C ARG A 26 -6.97 -8.70 -0.89
N LEU A 27 -6.41 -8.10 -1.94
CA LEU A 27 -7.14 -7.89 -3.18
C LEU A 27 -7.50 -9.19 -3.86
N GLU A 28 -6.57 -10.14 -3.92
CA GLU A 28 -6.82 -11.45 -4.50
C GLU A 28 -7.85 -12.23 -3.70
N GLU A 29 -7.77 -12.18 -2.36
CA GLU A 29 -8.76 -12.81 -1.49
C GLU A 29 -10.16 -12.23 -1.72
N ALA A 30 -10.25 -10.92 -1.90
CA ALA A 30 -11.52 -10.27 -2.17
C ALA A 30 -12.09 -10.69 -3.52
N ASN A 31 -11.21 -10.88 -4.50
CA ASN A 31 -11.61 -11.21 -5.85
C ASN A 31 -12.30 -12.57 -5.97
N ILE A 32 -11.96 -13.50 -5.09
CA ILE A 32 -12.54 -14.85 -5.12
C ILE A 32 -13.71 -15.03 -4.13
N ARG A 33 -14.07 -13.96 -3.41
CA ARG A 33 -15.15 -13.99 -2.42
C ARG A 33 -16.31 -13.12 -2.86
N ARG A 34 -17.47 -13.34 -2.25
CA ARG A 34 -18.68 -12.58 -2.55
C ARG A 34 -19.37 -12.15 -1.27
N GLY A 35 -20.23 -11.12 -1.38
CA GLY A 35 -21.04 -10.65 -0.28
C GLY A 35 -20.23 -10.06 0.86
N ALA A 36 -20.62 -10.35 2.09
CA ALA A 36 -19.99 -9.79 3.29
C ALA A 36 -18.52 -10.19 3.41
N ALA A 37 -18.17 -11.41 3.00
CA ALA A 37 -16.79 -11.86 3.03
C ALA A 37 -15.90 -11.03 2.09
N ARG A 38 -16.43 -10.69 0.93
CA ARG A 38 -15.71 -9.84 -0.02
C ARG A 38 -15.51 -8.44 0.55
N LEU A 39 -16.56 -7.87 1.12
CA LEU A 39 -16.48 -6.53 1.69
C LEU A 39 -15.45 -6.48 2.82
N GLU A 40 -15.43 -7.49 3.68
CA GLU A 40 -14.43 -7.58 4.74
C GLU A 40 -13.02 -7.58 4.20
N ARG A 41 -12.77 -8.37 3.13
CA ARG A 41 -11.44 -8.41 2.51
C ARG A 41 -11.06 -7.10 1.84
N LEU A 42 -12.03 -6.42 1.25
CA LEU A 42 -11.78 -5.10 0.67
C LEU A 42 -11.44 -4.06 1.73
N GLU A 43 -12.07 -4.14 2.89
CA GLU A 43 -11.73 -3.26 4.01
C GLU A 43 -10.32 -3.51 4.52
N ARG A 44 -9.91 -4.77 4.58
CA ARG A 44 -8.54 -5.13 4.96
C ARG A 44 -7.53 -4.63 3.92
N ALA A 45 -7.89 -4.69 2.64
CA ALA A 45 -7.05 -4.16 1.58
C ALA A 45 -6.91 -2.65 1.71
N ASP A 46 -7.97 -1.96 2.09
CA ASP A 46 -7.95 -0.52 2.29
C ASP A 46 -7.02 -0.14 3.45
N GLU A 47 -7.02 -0.92 4.53
CA GLU A 47 -6.09 -0.73 5.63
C GLU A 47 -4.64 -0.95 5.19
N ALA A 48 -4.39 -1.99 4.40
CA ALA A 48 -3.06 -2.27 3.88
C ALA A 48 -2.59 -1.14 2.96
N LEU A 49 -3.49 -0.60 2.15
CA LEU A 49 -3.20 0.54 1.28
C LEU A 49 -2.80 1.77 2.10
N SER A 50 -3.48 2.00 3.20
CA SER A 50 -3.15 3.12 4.10
C SER A 50 -1.73 3.00 4.65
N ARG A 51 -1.33 1.79 5.01
CA ARG A 51 0.04 1.53 5.48
C ARG A 51 1.07 1.77 4.37
N VAL A 52 0.77 1.31 3.17
CA VAL A 52 1.67 1.55 2.03
C VAL A 52 1.84 3.05 1.80
N ARG A 53 0.75 3.79 1.81
CA ARG A 53 0.80 5.26 1.66
C ARG A 53 1.64 5.92 2.75
N LEU A 54 1.49 5.47 3.97
CA LEU A 54 2.28 5.99 5.09
C LEU A 54 3.76 5.75 4.85
N TYR A 55 4.14 4.53 4.49
CA TYR A 55 5.54 4.19 4.26
C TYR A 55 6.14 4.97 3.09
N ILE A 56 5.35 5.19 2.04
CA ILE A 56 5.81 5.99 0.91
C ILE A 56 6.09 7.43 1.34
N ARG A 57 5.20 8.03 2.13
CA ARG A 57 5.41 9.39 2.64
C ARG A 57 6.64 9.49 3.52
N LEU A 58 6.85 8.49 4.37
CA LEU A 58 8.03 8.45 5.22
C LEU A 58 9.31 8.32 4.38
N ALA A 59 9.27 7.49 3.37
CA ALA A 59 10.43 7.30 2.48
C ALA A 59 10.80 8.61 1.77
N VAL A 60 9.81 9.37 1.33
CA VAL A 60 10.04 10.68 0.73
C VAL A 60 10.63 11.65 1.75
N ALA A 61 10.06 11.69 2.95
CA ALA A 61 10.52 12.58 4.00
C ALA A 61 11.99 12.31 4.37
N TRP A 62 12.41 11.06 4.29
CA TRP A 62 13.77 10.65 4.60
C TRP A 62 14.70 10.64 3.38
N GLY A 63 14.20 11.02 2.22
CA GLY A 63 15.00 11.12 1.01
C GLY A 63 15.37 9.77 0.39
N TRP A 64 14.62 8.72 0.67
CA TRP A 64 14.88 7.38 0.17
C TRP A 64 14.26 7.09 -1.19
N LEU A 65 13.34 7.95 -1.62
CA LEU A 65 12.72 7.85 -2.93
C LEU A 65 13.02 9.11 -3.72
N SER A 66 13.37 8.96 -5.00
CA SER A 66 13.50 10.09 -5.91
C SER A 66 12.09 10.62 -6.26
N GLY A 67 12.05 11.83 -6.83
CA GLY A 67 10.79 12.41 -7.29
C GLY A 67 10.06 11.52 -8.28
N GLY A 68 10.80 10.94 -9.23
CA GLY A 68 10.22 10.05 -10.23
C GLY A 68 9.69 8.77 -9.62
N GLN A 69 10.43 8.19 -8.68
CA GLN A 69 9.98 7.00 -7.97
C GLN A 69 8.73 7.29 -7.13
N TYR A 70 8.69 8.43 -6.47
CA TYR A 70 7.53 8.84 -5.69
C TYR A 70 6.29 8.98 -6.58
N GLU A 71 6.42 9.65 -7.70
CA GLU A 71 5.30 9.83 -8.63
C GLU A 71 4.77 8.49 -9.11
N HIS A 72 5.67 7.57 -9.46
CA HIS A 72 5.28 6.25 -9.94
C HIS A 72 4.49 5.48 -8.87
N VAL A 73 5.03 5.40 -7.67
CA VAL A 73 4.41 4.63 -6.58
C VAL A 73 3.11 5.30 -6.11
N SER A 74 3.10 6.63 -6.03
CA SER A 74 1.89 7.37 -5.66
C SER A 74 0.78 7.18 -6.68
N GLY A 75 1.12 7.19 -7.96
CA GLY A 75 0.15 6.93 -9.02
C GLY A 75 -0.46 5.56 -8.89
N MET A 76 0.35 4.55 -8.58
CA MET A 76 -0.15 3.20 -8.35
C MET A 76 -1.10 3.13 -7.16
N THR A 77 -0.77 3.78 -6.05
CA THR A 77 -1.63 3.76 -4.85
C THR A 77 -2.94 4.50 -5.08
N VAL A 78 -2.92 5.59 -5.84
CA VAL A 78 -4.14 6.30 -6.21
C VAL A 78 -5.04 5.40 -7.05
N GLU A 79 -4.48 4.72 -8.03
CA GLU A 79 -5.24 3.81 -8.90
C GLU A 79 -5.85 2.66 -8.09
N ILE A 80 -5.08 2.07 -7.20
CA ILE A 80 -5.58 0.99 -6.33
C ILE A 80 -6.72 1.49 -5.45
N GLY A 81 -6.56 2.68 -4.87
CA GLY A 81 -7.60 3.29 -4.03
C GLY A 81 -8.88 3.53 -4.81
N ARG A 82 -8.78 3.96 -6.06
CA ARG A 82 -9.93 4.17 -6.93
C ARG A 82 -10.65 2.86 -7.22
N LEU A 83 -9.90 1.82 -7.52
CA LEU A 83 -10.46 0.49 -7.78
C LEU A 83 -11.14 -0.06 -6.54
N LEU A 84 -10.52 0.05 -5.37
CA LEU A 84 -11.10 -0.39 -4.10
C LEU A 84 -12.41 0.33 -3.81
N GLY A 85 -12.44 1.63 -4.02
CA GLY A 85 -13.66 2.42 -3.83
C GLY A 85 -14.79 1.94 -4.72
N GLY A 86 -14.48 1.67 -5.99
CA GLY A 86 -15.46 1.13 -6.94
C GLY A 86 -15.96 -0.25 -6.55
N TRP A 87 -15.04 -1.12 -6.13
CA TRP A 87 -15.41 -2.48 -5.73
C TRP A 87 -16.26 -2.50 -4.45
N LYS A 88 -15.99 -1.60 -3.51
CA LYS A 88 -16.80 -1.49 -2.28
C LYS A 88 -18.22 -1.04 -2.59
N LYS A 89 -18.38 -0.20 -3.58
CA LYS A 89 -19.70 0.29 -3.98
C LYS A 89 -20.59 -0.81 -4.54
N VAL A 90 -20.01 -1.77 -5.24
CA VAL A 90 -20.78 -2.82 -5.91
C VAL A 90 -20.81 -4.13 -5.13
N SER A 91 -20.26 -4.13 -3.94
CA SER A 91 -20.22 -5.36 -3.13
C SER A 91 -21.35 -5.47 -2.14
#